data_cc5d0e30a47fe342ced9b4afb30fef5a
#
_entry.id   cc5d0e30a47fe342ced9b4afb30fef5a
#
_cell.length_a   1.000
_cell.length_b   1.000
_cell.length_c   1.000
_cell.angle_alpha   90.00
_cell.angle_beta   90.00
_cell.angle_gamma   90.00
#
_symmetry.space_group_name_H-M   'P 1'
#
loop_
_entity.id
_entity.type
_entity.pdbx_description
1 polymer ?
#
loop_
_entity_poly.entity_id
_entity_poly.type
_entity_poly.pdbx_seq_one_letter_code
_entity_poly.pdbx_strand_id
1 'polypeptide(L)'
;MIKQYIKGKATKLSDNFKSTEFDCRCKRSDCKVTLVDEDMLQCIQRVRDAVGKAIVVNSGYRCDAHNKSVGGASGSKHKSGLAVDLKCPKDIKLNDFAFICEQAGFHGVLRYDGQGFVHCDMRDGIYYGITTDNGKTFKKVDTFDLKLQPKKVDVMLLILKNGSKGESVKALQILLNGYGFKGKNGKVLTVDGIFGGNCEYALKNFQKTKGLTQNGKTDGDTLKALLGVAK
;
A
#
# COMPACT_ATOMS: atom_id res chain seq x y z
N MET A 1 17.19 -13.16 -0.39
CA MET A 1 18.41 -13.82 -0.98
C MET A 1 18.43 -13.60 -2.49
N ILE A 2 19.62 -13.26 -3.08
CA ILE A 2 19.75 -13.04 -4.53
C ILE A 2 19.92 -14.37 -5.23
N LYS A 3 19.08 -14.65 -6.24
CA LYS A 3 19.16 -15.82 -7.11
C LYS A 3 19.58 -15.44 -8.51
N GLN A 4 20.31 -16.37 -9.16
CA GLN A 4 20.81 -16.19 -10.53
C GLN A 4 20.04 -17.09 -11.49
N TYR A 5 19.65 -16.53 -12.63
CA TYR A 5 18.94 -17.20 -13.70
C TYR A 5 19.69 -17.02 -15.03
N ILE A 6 19.45 -17.91 -15.97
CA ILE A 6 20.00 -17.77 -17.34
C ILE A 6 19.13 -16.74 -18.07
N LYS A 7 19.74 -15.66 -18.56
CA LYS A 7 19.07 -14.65 -19.37
C LYS A 7 18.43 -15.27 -20.61
N GLY A 8 17.19 -14.89 -20.89
CA GLY A 8 16.41 -15.44 -22.02
C GLY A 8 15.73 -16.78 -21.75
N LYS A 9 16.06 -17.47 -20.63
CA LYS A 9 15.39 -18.72 -20.25
C LYS A 9 14.31 -18.42 -19.20
N ALA A 10 13.04 -18.58 -19.59
CA ALA A 10 11.92 -18.34 -18.70
C ALA A 10 11.86 -19.40 -17.58
N THR A 11 12.01 -18.97 -16.35
CA THR A 11 11.79 -19.78 -15.13
C THR A 11 10.67 -19.13 -14.33
N LYS A 12 9.68 -19.88 -13.86
CA LYS A 12 8.63 -19.39 -12.98
C LYS A 12 9.25 -18.97 -11.65
N LEU A 13 9.04 -17.71 -11.22
CA LEU A 13 9.56 -17.16 -9.98
C LEU A 13 8.48 -17.06 -8.89
N SER A 14 7.27 -16.66 -9.29
CA SER A 14 6.09 -16.58 -8.45
C SER A 14 4.85 -16.89 -9.28
N ASP A 15 3.66 -16.69 -8.72
CA ASP A 15 2.43 -16.99 -9.45
C ASP A 15 2.25 -16.15 -10.70
N ASN A 16 2.77 -14.92 -10.70
CA ASN A 16 2.57 -13.98 -11.80
C ASN A 16 3.86 -13.57 -12.53
N PHE A 17 5.04 -13.96 -12.05
CA PHE A 17 6.31 -13.48 -12.61
C PHE A 17 7.25 -14.61 -13.06
N LYS A 18 7.97 -14.34 -14.17
CA LYS A 18 9.03 -15.18 -14.72
C LYS A 18 10.35 -14.44 -14.73
N SER A 19 11.47 -15.16 -14.69
CA SER A 19 12.83 -14.59 -14.69
C SER A 19 13.11 -13.66 -15.87
N THR A 20 12.56 -13.96 -17.05
CA THR A 20 12.76 -13.18 -18.27
C THR A 20 12.18 -11.75 -18.19
N GLU A 21 11.25 -11.48 -17.29
CA GLU A 21 10.73 -10.13 -17.08
C GLU A 21 11.76 -9.21 -16.43
N PHE A 22 12.72 -9.79 -15.71
CA PHE A 22 13.80 -9.09 -15.01
C PHE A 22 15.10 -9.05 -15.81
N ASP A 23 15.12 -9.60 -17.03
CA ASP A 23 16.32 -9.66 -17.86
C ASP A 23 16.88 -8.28 -18.16
N CYS A 24 18.22 -8.19 -18.15
CA CYS A 24 18.93 -7.01 -18.64
C CYS A 24 18.57 -6.74 -20.09
N ARG A 25 18.13 -5.52 -20.40
CA ARG A 25 17.67 -5.11 -21.74
C ARG A 25 18.80 -4.90 -22.76
N CYS A 26 20.08 -5.12 -22.38
CA CYS A 26 21.19 -5.04 -23.33
C CYS A 26 21.19 -6.20 -24.32
N LYS A 27 21.80 -5.95 -25.51
CA LYS A 27 21.99 -6.96 -26.58
C LYS A 27 23.36 -7.63 -26.52
N ARG A 28 24.11 -7.49 -25.43
CA ARG A 28 25.47 -8.01 -25.28
C ARG A 28 25.47 -9.52 -25.12
N SER A 29 26.36 -10.19 -25.87
CA SER A 29 26.52 -11.65 -25.81
C SER A 29 27.16 -12.17 -24.50
N ASP A 30 27.91 -11.31 -23.82
CA ASP A 30 28.53 -11.60 -22.51
C ASP A 30 27.59 -11.40 -21.31
N CYS A 31 26.44 -10.74 -21.48
CA CYS A 31 25.42 -10.58 -20.47
C CYS A 31 24.48 -11.79 -20.47
N LYS A 32 24.87 -12.88 -19.79
CA LYS A 32 24.20 -14.18 -19.85
C LYS A 32 23.33 -14.48 -18.62
N VAL A 33 23.36 -13.61 -17.61
CA VAL A 33 22.67 -13.86 -16.35
C VAL A 33 21.63 -12.78 -16.03
N THR A 34 20.66 -13.16 -15.22
CA THR A 34 19.68 -12.27 -14.59
C THR A 34 19.73 -12.54 -13.09
N LEU A 35 19.88 -11.48 -12.30
CA LEU A 35 19.84 -11.56 -10.85
C LEU A 35 18.48 -11.06 -10.36
N VAL A 36 17.87 -11.78 -9.42
CA VAL A 36 16.59 -11.41 -8.79
C VAL A 36 16.67 -11.71 -7.30
N ASP A 37 16.42 -10.72 -6.49
CA ASP A 37 16.30 -10.88 -5.04
C ASP A 37 14.92 -11.43 -4.68
N GLU A 38 14.87 -12.40 -3.77
CA GLU A 38 13.63 -13.06 -3.37
C GLU A 38 12.70 -12.14 -2.58
N ASP A 39 13.24 -11.26 -1.73
CA ASP A 39 12.44 -10.34 -0.93
C ASP A 39 11.82 -9.25 -1.84
N MET A 40 12.60 -8.76 -2.81
CA MET A 40 12.10 -7.88 -3.87
C MET A 40 10.97 -8.55 -4.65
N LEU A 41 11.14 -9.83 -5.02
CA LEU A 41 10.13 -10.59 -5.76
C LEU A 41 8.82 -10.73 -4.96
N GLN A 42 8.91 -10.99 -3.66
CA GLN A 42 7.74 -11.04 -2.77
C GLN A 42 7.05 -9.68 -2.70
N CYS A 43 7.81 -8.59 -2.64
CA CYS A 43 7.23 -7.23 -2.66
C CYS A 43 6.49 -6.98 -3.98
N ILE A 44 7.07 -7.33 -5.14
CA ILE A 44 6.39 -7.17 -6.44
C ILE A 44 5.12 -8.03 -6.51
N GLN A 45 5.14 -9.26 -5.98
CA GLN A 45 3.96 -10.11 -5.95
C GLN A 45 2.86 -9.46 -5.11
N ARG A 46 3.18 -8.89 -3.92
CA ARG A 46 2.21 -8.13 -3.11
C ARG A 46 1.63 -6.91 -3.86
N VAL A 47 2.47 -6.18 -4.62
CA VAL A 47 1.98 -5.09 -5.50
C VAL A 47 1.00 -5.64 -6.53
N ARG A 48 1.34 -6.76 -7.19
CA ARG A 48 0.49 -7.42 -8.19
C ARG A 48 -0.87 -7.81 -7.62
N ASP A 49 -0.87 -8.38 -6.41
CA ASP A 49 -2.08 -8.84 -5.72
C ASP A 49 -2.95 -7.65 -5.28
N ALA A 50 -2.35 -6.61 -4.72
CA ALA A 50 -3.05 -5.38 -4.30
C ALA A 50 -3.68 -4.64 -5.48
N VAL A 51 -3.00 -4.61 -6.63
CA VAL A 51 -3.48 -3.96 -7.86
C VAL A 51 -4.54 -4.82 -8.59
N GLY A 52 -4.52 -6.14 -8.40
CA GLY A 52 -5.46 -7.08 -9.00
C GLY A 52 -5.31 -7.28 -10.52
N LYS A 53 -4.26 -6.75 -11.15
CA LYS A 53 -4.01 -6.83 -12.61
C LYS A 53 -2.52 -6.90 -12.93
N ALA A 54 -2.16 -7.25 -14.18
CA ALA A 54 -0.79 -7.38 -14.61
C ALA A 54 0.03 -6.11 -14.35
N ILE A 55 1.22 -6.30 -13.76
CA ILE A 55 2.24 -5.26 -13.56
C ILE A 55 3.34 -5.47 -14.59
N VAL A 56 3.72 -4.41 -15.27
CA VAL A 56 4.80 -4.44 -16.28
C VAL A 56 6.11 -4.04 -15.63
N VAL A 57 7.11 -4.92 -15.69
CA VAL A 57 8.48 -4.63 -15.30
C VAL A 57 9.17 -3.91 -16.46
N ASN A 58 9.39 -2.60 -16.32
CA ASN A 58 10.11 -1.80 -17.30
C ASN A 58 11.60 -2.14 -17.32
N SER A 59 12.18 -2.38 -16.14
CA SER A 59 13.59 -2.73 -15.97
C SER A 59 13.77 -3.53 -14.68
N GLY A 60 14.42 -4.67 -14.77
CA GLY A 60 14.88 -5.46 -13.63
C GLY A 60 16.41 -5.37 -13.49
N TYR A 61 17.10 -6.51 -13.60
CA TYR A 61 18.56 -6.57 -13.55
C TYR A 61 19.21 -5.76 -14.67
N ARG A 62 20.32 -5.09 -14.38
CA ARG A 62 21.17 -4.36 -15.33
C ARG A 62 22.63 -4.78 -15.15
N CYS A 63 23.27 -5.31 -16.19
CA CYS A 63 24.74 -5.46 -16.19
C CYS A 63 25.41 -4.08 -16.15
N ASP A 64 26.67 -4.02 -15.71
CA ASP A 64 27.42 -2.75 -15.56
C ASP A 64 27.42 -1.92 -16.84
N ALA A 65 27.69 -2.55 -17.99
CA ALA A 65 27.71 -1.87 -19.26
C ALA A 65 26.37 -1.25 -19.63
N HIS A 66 25.25 -1.96 -19.39
CA HIS A 66 23.91 -1.43 -19.65
C HIS A 66 23.57 -0.31 -18.67
N ASN A 67 23.88 -0.50 -17.38
CA ASN A 67 23.63 0.54 -16.38
C ASN A 67 24.35 1.85 -16.75
N LYS A 68 25.59 1.76 -17.19
CA LYS A 68 26.37 2.92 -17.69
C LYS A 68 25.72 3.55 -18.92
N SER A 69 25.27 2.73 -19.88
CA SER A 69 24.68 3.23 -21.15
C SER A 69 23.35 3.97 -20.97
N VAL A 70 22.61 3.67 -19.90
CA VAL A 70 21.35 4.36 -19.56
C VAL A 70 21.52 5.46 -18.50
N GLY A 71 22.76 5.84 -18.18
CA GLY A 71 23.04 6.89 -17.19
C GLY A 71 22.70 6.51 -15.75
N GLY A 72 22.65 5.21 -15.44
CA GLY A 72 22.36 4.73 -14.09
C GLY A 72 23.51 5.02 -13.12
N ALA A 73 23.19 5.28 -11.85
CA ALA A 73 24.16 5.51 -10.79
C ALA A 73 25.14 4.34 -10.65
N SER A 74 26.39 4.62 -10.25
CA SER A 74 27.43 3.58 -10.06
C SER A 74 27.04 2.54 -9.01
N GLY A 75 26.34 2.97 -7.94
CA GLY A 75 25.81 2.13 -6.87
C GLY A 75 24.37 1.63 -7.11
N SER A 76 23.89 1.63 -8.37
CA SER A 76 22.49 1.24 -8.69
C SER A 76 22.17 -0.17 -8.20
N LYS A 77 21.09 -0.33 -7.46
CA LYS A 77 20.58 -1.62 -6.97
C LYS A 77 20.10 -2.55 -8.08
N HIS A 78 19.83 -2.05 -9.29
CA HIS A 78 19.59 -2.89 -10.48
C HIS A 78 20.77 -3.79 -10.82
N LYS A 79 22.01 -3.36 -10.58
CA LYS A 79 23.22 -4.13 -10.86
C LYS A 79 23.38 -5.38 -10.00
N SER A 80 22.74 -5.40 -8.84
CA SER A 80 22.74 -6.54 -7.90
C SER A 80 21.42 -7.30 -7.86
N GLY A 81 20.46 -6.97 -8.75
CA GLY A 81 19.15 -7.65 -8.75
C GLY A 81 18.24 -7.25 -7.60
N LEU A 82 18.54 -6.15 -6.90
CA LEU A 82 17.80 -5.61 -5.75
C LEU A 82 16.84 -4.48 -6.12
N ALA A 83 16.65 -4.18 -7.41
CA ALA A 83 15.79 -3.10 -7.84
C ALA A 83 14.97 -3.46 -9.08
N VAL A 84 13.82 -2.81 -9.19
CA VAL A 84 12.89 -2.94 -10.30
C VAL A 84 12.23 -1.60 -10.60
N ASP A 85 12.02 -1.31 -11.89
CA ASP A 85 11.21 -0.19 -12.37
C ASP A 85 9.85 -0.73 -12.81
N LEU A 86 8.77 -0.33 -12.12
CA LEU A 86 7.41 -0.80 -12.37
C LEU A 86 6.59 0.26 -13.09
N LYS A 87 6.01 -0.10 -14.24
CA LYS A 87 5.11 0.79 -14.97
C LYS A 87 3.81 0.97 -14.19
N CYS A 88 3.41 2.22 -13.96
CA CYS A 88 2.12 2.50 -13.35
C CYS A 88 0.98 2.07 -14.29
N PRO A 89 0.00 1.28 -13.83
CA PRO A 89 -1.19 0.98 -14.60
C PRO A 89 -1.97 2.25 -14.96
N LYS A 90 -2.55 2.32 -16.16
CA LYS A 90 -3.18 3.54 -16.69
C LYS A 90 -4.35 4.09 -15.85
N ASP A 91 -5.04 3.22 -15.15
CA ASP A 91 -6.22 3.53 -14.35
C ASP A 91 -5.90 3.76 -12.85
N ILE A 92 -4.63 3.74 -12.49
CA ILE A 92 -4.16 4.04 -11.12
C ILE A 92 -3.34 5.33 -11.18
N LYS A 93 -3.58 6.25 -10.26
CA LYS A 93 -2.75 7.45 -10.13
C LYS A 93 -1.35 7.06 -9.68
N LEU A 94 -0.34 7.71 -10.25
CA LEU A 94 1.06 7.39 -9.99
C LEU A 94 1.43 7.47 -8.49
N ASN A 95 0.83 8.40 -7.75
CA ASN A 95 1.02 8.50 -6.30
C ASN A 95 0.44 7.30 -5.55
N ASP A 96 -0.76 6.88 -5.94
CA ASP A 96 -1.44 5.74 -5.32
C ASP A 96 -0.66 4.44 -5.60
N PHE A 97 -0.10 4.33 -6.81
CA PHE A 97 0.76 3.21 -7.16
C PHE A 97 2.08 3.21 -6.37
N ALA A 98 2.70 4.38 -6.17
CA ALA A 98 3.88 4.51 -5.31
C ALA A 98 3.57 4.13 -3.86
N PHE A 99 2.39 4.51 -3.34
CA PHE A 99 1.94 4.12 -2.01
C PHE A 99 1.74 2.60 -1.91
N ILE A 100 1.13 1.96 -2.91
CA ILE A 100 1.00 0.49 -2.95
C ILE A 100 2.40 -0.17 -2.91
N CYS A 101 3.38 0.36 -3.64
CA CYS A 101 4.76 -0.14 -3.60
C CYS A 101 5.40 0.03 -2.22
N GLU A 102 5.19 1.18 -1.56
CA GLU A 102 5.62 1.43 -0.19
C GLU A 102 5.03 0.40 0.78
N GLN A 103 3.71 0.20 0.75
CA GLN A 103 2.99 -0.76 1.61
C GLN A 103 3.36 -2.22 1.30
N ALA A 104 3.82 -2.51 0.10
CA ALA A 104 4.31 -3.83 -0.27
C ALA A 104 5.66 -4.19 0.38
N GLY A 105 6.34 -3.23 1.03
CA GLY A 105 7.55 -3.45 1.82
C GLY A 105 8.86 -3.14 1.09
N PHE A 106 8.83 -2.38 -0.01
CA PHE A 106 10.06 -1.84 -0.60
C PHE A 106 10.70 -0.79 0.32
N HIS A 107 12.00 -0.84 0.46
CA HIS A 107 12.77 0.12 1.26
C HIS A 107 13.04 1.41 0.49
N GLY A 108 13.31 1.33 -0.80
CA GLY A 108 13.40 2.46 -1.70
C GLY A 108 12.19 2.52 -2.63
N VAL A 109 11.47 3.65 -2.64
CA VAL A 109 10.39 3.91 -3.58
C VAL A 109 10.58 5.30 -4.18
N LEU A 110 10.87 5.37 -5.48
CA LEU A 110 11.15 6.61 -6.18
C LEU A 110 10.13 6.81 -7.30
N ARG A 111 9.32 7.84 -7.18
CA ARG A 111 8.28 8.18 -8.14
C ARG A 111 8.82 9.10 -9.24
N TYR A 112 8.69 8.68 -10.49
CA TYR A 112 9.14 9.41 -11.68
C TYR A 112 7.95 10.03 -12.40
N ASP A 113 7.61 11.28 -12.05
CA ASP A 113 6.39 11.97 -12.50
C ASP A 113 6.35 12.17 -14.01
N GLY A 114 7.48 12.52 -14.64
CA GLY A 114 7.56 12.74 -16.08
C GLY A 114 7.52 11.46 -16.92
N GLN A 115 7.73 10.28 -16.32
CA GLN A 115 7.89 9.00 -17.04
C GLN A 115 6.82 7.98 -16.68
N GLY A 116 5.99 8.24 -15.67
CA GLY A 116 4.85 7.39 -15.31
C GLY A 116 5.23 6.01 -14.76
N PHE A 117 6.36 5.89 -14.06
CA PHE A 117 6.78 4.66 -13.41
C PHE A 117 7.28 4.91 -11.98
N VAL A 118 7.41 3.83 -11.23
CA VAL A 118 7.97 3.84 -9.88
C VAL A 118 9.19 2.92 -9.86
N HIS A 119 10.34 3.46 -9.46
CA HIS A 119 11.52 2.67 -9.11
C HIS A 119 11.36 2.15 -7.69
N CYS A 120 11.58 0.86 -7.51
CA CYS A 120 11.49 0.18 -6.22
C CYS A 120 12.76 -0.60 -5.95
N ASP A 121 13.30 -0.53 -4.73
CA ASP A 121 14.50 -1.28 -4.37
C ASP A 121 14.54 -1.74 -2.91
N MET A 122 15.45 -2.67 -2.63
CA MET A 122 15.73 -3.26 -1.31
C MET A 122 17.03 -2.67 -0.73
N ARG A 123 17.16 -1.33 -0.70
CA ARG A 123 18.31 -0.65 -0.09
C ARG A 123 18.33 -0.81 1.42
N ASP A 124 19.49 -0.53 2.02
CA ASP A 124 19.59 -0.39 3.48
C ASP A 124 18.89 0.90 3.91
N GLY A 125 17.95 0.78 4.85
CA GLY A 125 17.14 1.89 5.34
C GLY A 125 16.04 2.34 4.37
N ILE A 126 15.11 3.14 4.87
CA ILE A 126 13.93 3.61 4.13
C ILE A 126 14.23 4.93 3.42
N TYR A 127 13.91 5.00 2.14
CA TYR A 127 14.01 6.23 1.36
C TYR A 127 12.91 6.32 0.31
N TYR A 128 12.04 7.32 0.43
CA TYR A 128 11.01 7.64 -0.54
C TYR A 128 11.27 8.99 -1.17
N GLY A 129 11.07 9.10 -2.49
CA GLY A 129 11.38 10.32 -3.22
C GLY A 129 10.56 10.52 -4.48
N ILE A 130 10.46 11.78 -4.89
CA ILE A 130 9.76 12.20 -6.10
C ILE A 130 10.73 12.95 -6.98
N THR A 131 10.74 12.63 -8.28
CA THR A 131 11.51 13.36 -9.29
C THR A 131 10.62 13.84 -10.43
N THR A 132 10.89 15.05 -10.92
CA THR A 132 10.26 15.63 -12.13
C THR A 132 11.27 15.87 -13.24
N ASP A 133 12.56 15.64 -12.97
CA ASP A 133 13.71 15.90 -13.85
C ASP A 133 14.45 14.62 -14.28
N ASN A 134 13.70 13.53 -14.44
CA ASN A 134 14.20 12.21 -14.87
C ASN A 134 15.26 11.61 -13.93
N GLY A 135 15.15 11.87 -12.64
CA GLY A 135 16.03 11.25 -11.63
C GLY A 135 17.34 11.99 -11.39
N LYS A 136 17.48 13.22 -11.86
CA LYS A 136 18.65 14.07 -11.55
C LYS A 136 18.58 14.54 -10.09
N THR A 137 17.38 14.92 -9.65
CA THR A 137 17.12 15.31 -8.26
C THR A 137 15.90 14.60 -7.69
N PHE A 138 15.89 14.37 -6.37
CA PHE A 138 14.75 13.76 -5.67
C PHE A 138 14.34 14.62 -4.50
N LYS A 139 13.06 14.99 -4.48
CA LYS A 139 12.43 15.53 -3.28
C LYS A 139 12.08 14.35 -2.36
N LYS A 140 12.75 14.27 -1.21
CA LYS A 140 12.43 13.26 -0.19
C LYS A 140 11.02 13.49 0.36
N VAL A 141 10.30 12.40 0.59
CA VAL A 141 8.99 12.38 1.27
C VAL A 141 9.03 11.31 2.36
N ASP A 142 8.23 11.48 3.40
CA ASP A 142 8.16 10.50 4.50
C ASP A 142 7.30 9.29 4.13
N THR A 143 6.31 9.50 3.24
CA THR A 143 5.40 8.48 2.72
C THR A 143 4.75 8.99 1.44
N PHE A 144 4.26 8.07 0.59
CA PHE A 144 3.34 8.38 -0.50
C PHE A 144 1.87 8.29 -0.04
N ASP A 145 1.63 8.46 1.25
CA ASP A 145 0.31 8.38 1.81
C ASP A 145 -0.73 8.90 0.81
N LEU A 146 -1.73 8.08 0.54
CA LEU A 146 -2.94 8.52 -0.11
C LEU A 146 -3.41 9.69 0.77
N LYS A 147 -2.91 10.91 0.48
CA LYS A 147 -3.73 12.06 0.76
C LYS A 147 -5.03 11.72 0.06
N LEU A 148 -5.93 11.10 0.81
CA LEU A 148 -7.32 11.38 0.67
C LEU A 148 -7.32 12.90 0.63
N GLN A 149 -7.06 13.48 -0.58
CA GLN A 149 -7.71 14.76 -0.86
C GLN A 149 -9.09 14.46 -0.33
N PRO A 150 -9.58 15.19 0.65
CA PRO A 150 -10.98 15.28 0.75
C PRO A 150 -11.37 15.79 -0.65
N LYS A 151 -11.67 14.92 -1.66
CA LYS A 151 -12.91 15.14 -2.30
C LYS A 151 -13.72 15.56 -1.11
N LYS A 152 -14.31 16.75 -1.09
CA LYS A 152 -15.54 16.90 -0.38
C LYS A 152 -16.37 15.66 -0.74
N VAL A 153 -15.96 14.51 -0.24
CA VAL A 153 -16.82 13.60 0.39
C VAL A 153 -17.30 14.57 1.45
N ASP A 154 -18.43 15.19 1.23
CA ASP A 154 -19.36 15.22 2.30
C ASP A 154 -19.24 13.82 2.87
N VAL A 155 -18.32 13.65 3.82
CA VAL A 155 -18.49 12.72 4.86
C VAL A 155 -19.77 13.29 5.45
N MET A 156 -20.88 12.93 4.86
CA MET A 156 -22.07 12.68 5.60
C MET A 156 -21.53 11.71 6.62
N LEU A 157 -21.03 12.31 7.70
CA LEU A 157 -20.74 11.62 8.94
C LEU A 157 -22.01 10.82 9.11
N LEU A 158 -21.92 9.51 8.79
CA LEU A 158 -23.07 8.64 8.85
C LEU A 158 -23.32 8.56 10.35
N ILE A 159 -24.08 9.57 10.85
CA ILE A 159 -24.47 9.63 12.23
C ILE A 159 -25.38 8.44 12.44
N LEU A 160 -24.78 7.33 12.83
CA LEU A 160 -25.51 6.13 13.19
C LEU A 160 -26.21 6.41 14.50
N LYS A 161 -27.47 6.11 14.53
CA LYS A 161 -28.36 6.28 15.70
C LYS A 161 -29.39 5.16 15.70
N ASN A 162 -30.15 5.06 16.77
CA ASN A 162 -31.25 4.09 16.85
C ASN A 162 -32.13 4.19 15.59
N GLY A 163 -32.39 3.04 14.96
CA GLY A 163 -33.08 2.89 13.68
C GLY A 163 -32.17 2.83 12.44
N SER A 164 -30.87 3.18 12.53
CA SER A 164 -29.92 2.99 11.43
C SER A 164 -29.70 1.52 11.12
N LYS A 165 -29.46 1.19 9.82
CA LYS A 165 -29.25 -0.19 9.34
C LYS A 165 -28.11 -0.25 8.35
N GLY A 166 -27.54 -1.45 8.16
CA GLY A 166 -26.55 -1.76 7.10
C GLY A 166 -25.12 -2.00 7.60
N GLU A 167 -24.19 -2.06 6.68
CA GLU A 167 -22.80 -2.47 6.95
C GLU A 167 -22.08 -1.53 7.94
N SER A 168 -22.34 -0.24 7.89
CA SER A 168 -21.77 0.72 8.85
C SER A 168 -22.23 0.43 10.30
N VAL A 169 -23.43 -0.10 10.48
CA VAL A 169 -23.92 -0.52 11.82
C VAL A 169 -23.23 -1.81 12.25
N LYS A 170 -22.99 -2.77 11.33
CA LYS A 170 -22.21 -3.97 11.65
C LYS A 170 -20.79 -3.59 12.08
N ALA A 171 -20.14 -2.67 11.38
CA ALA A 171 -18.81 -2.19 11.76
C ALA A 171 -18.81 -1.57 13.16
N LEU A 172 -19.80 -0.76 13.50
CA LEU A 172 -19.97 -0.20 14.83
C LEU A 172 -20.16 -1.30 15.91
N GLN A 173 -21.01 -2.29 15.63
CA GLN A 173 -21.25 -3.41 16.55
C GLN A 173 -19.98 -4.22 16.80
N ILE A 174 -19.16 -4.47 15.75
CA ILE A 174 -17.85 -5.13 15.88
C ILE A 174 -16.91 -4.30 16.76
N LEU A 175 -16.80 -2.99 16.52
CA LEU A 175 -15.94 -2.11 17.32
C LEU A 175 -16.36 -2.08 18.78
N LEU A 176 -17.64 -1.89 19.07
CA LEU A 176 -18.15 -1.87 20.44
C LEU A 176 -17.91 -3.21 21.17
N ASN A 177 -18.10 -4.32 20.49
CA ASN A 177 -17.78 -5.66 21.00
C ASN A 177 -16.27 -5.80 21.26
N GLY A 178 -15.42 -5.34 20.35
CA GLY A 178 -13.97 -5.35 20.50
C GLY A 178 -13.48 -4.52 21.70
N TYR A 179 -14.16 -3.42 21.99
CA TYR A 179 -13.92 -2.62 23.19
C TYR A 179 -14.59 -3.20 24.48
N GLY A 180 -15.30 -4.33 24.39
CA GLY A 180 -15.93 -5.02 25.52
C GLY A 180 -17.28 -4.41 25.96
N PHE A 181 -17.87 -3.49 25.18
CA PHE A 181 -19.17 -2.90 25.52
C PHE A 181 -20.32 -3.84 25.16
N LYS A 182 -21.21 -4.09 26.13
CA LYS A 182 -22.33 -5.01 26.02
C LYS A 182 -23.65 -4.26 25.91
N GLY A 183 -24.67 -4.94 25.36
CA GLY A 183 -26.03 -4.44 25.34
C GLY A 183 -26.66 -4.31 26.75
N LYS A 184 -27.81 -3.66 26.84
CA LYS A 184 -28.58 -3.51 28.08
C LYS A 184 -28.91 -4.86 28.77
N ASN A 185 -29.00 -5.92 27.98
CA ASN A 185 -29.22 -7.30 28.43
C ASN A 185 -27.94 -7.99 28.97
N GLY A 186 -26.81 -7.29 29.08
CA GLY A 186 -25.53 -7.82 29.55
C GLY A 186 -24.80 -8.74 28.55
N LYS A 187 -25.36 -8.95 27.37
CA LYS A 187 -24.76 -9.81 26.31
C LYS A 187 -23.97 -9.00 25.31
N VAL A 188 -23.04 -9.67 24.60
CA VAL A 188 -22.32 -9.15 23.44
C VAL A 188 -23.34 -8.75 22.37
N LEU A 189 -23.09 -7.67 21.64
CA LEU A 189 -23.97 -7.22 20.57
C LEU A 189 -23.98 -8.23 19.43
N THR A 190 -25.15 -8.58 18.94
CA THR A 190 -25.30 -9.31 17.67
C THR A 190 -24.85 -8.41 16.52
N VAL A 191 -24.00 -8.92 15.64
CA VAL A 191 -23.51 -8.18 14.45
C VAL A 191 -24.50 -8.40 13.30
N ASP A 192 -25.69 -7.81 13.44
CA ASP A 192 -26.82 -7.96 12.50
C ASP A 192 -27.03 -6.76 11.58
N GLY A 193 -26.29 -5.67 11.83
CA GLY A 193 -26.44 -4.43 11.07
C GLY A 193 -27.68 -3.63 11.45
N ILE A 194 -28.30 -3.90 12.60
CA ILE A 194 -29.48 -3.15 13.11
C ILE A 194 -29.09 -2.37 14.36
N PHE A 195 -29.15 -1.05 14.28
CA PHE A 195 -28.90 -0.19 15.43
C PHE A 195 -30.17 -0.11 16.30
N GLY A 196 -30.30 -1.05 17.19
CA GLY A 196 -31.39 -1.10 18.18
C GLY A 196 -30.97 -0.61 19.55
N GLY A 197 -31.87 -0.74 20.55
CA GLY A 197 -31.64 -0.26 21.91
C GLY A 197 -30.40 -0.85 22.61
N ASN A 198 -30.03 -2.10 22.34
CA ASN A 198 -28.79 -2.69 22.86
C ASN A 198 -27.53 -2.01 22.29
N CYS A 199 -27.53 -1.72 21.00
CA CYS A 199 -26.42 -1.01 20.34
C CYS A 199 -26.31 0.44 20.87
N GLU A 200 -27.45 1.13 21.04
CA GLU A 200 -27.49 2.47 21.62
C GLU A 200 -26.96 2.50 23.05
N TYR A 201 -27.35 1.54 23.85
CA TYR A 201 -26.87 1.41 25.23
C TYR A 201 -25.36 1.18 25.30
N ALA A 202 -24.84 0.27 24.48
CA ALA A 202 -23.40 0.01 24.39
C ALA A 202 -22.63 1.25 23.95
N LEU A 203 -23.15 1.99 22.96
CA LEU A 203 -22.53 3.22 22.49
C LEU A 203 -22.53 4.33 23.54
N LYS A 204 -23.61 4.52 24.28
CA LYS A 204 -23.66 5.48 25.40
C LYS A 204 -22.66 5.15 26.50
N ASN A 205 -22.46 3.86 26.80
CA ASN A 205 -21.46 3.44 27.78
C ASN A 205 -20.04 3.68 27.28
N PHE A 206 -19.78 3.43 25.98
CA PHE A 206 -18.50 3.80 25.33
C PHE A 206 -18.26 5.31 25.43
N GLN A 207 -19.24 6.13 25.07
CA GLN A 207 -19.16 7.59 25.15
C GLN A 207 -18.86 8.04 26.61
N LYS A 208 -19.56 7.48 27.61
CA LYS A 208 -19.29 7.73 29.01
C LYS A 208 -17.84 7.42 29.40
N THR A 209 -17.35 6.25 29.03
CA THR A 209 -15.98 5.81 29.36
C THR A 209 -14.91 6.69 28.70
N LYS A 210 -15.22 7.26 27.53
CA LYS A 210 -14.32 8.18 26.81
C LYS A 210 -14.52 9.65 27.17
N GLY A 211 -15.38 9.97 28.16
CA GLY A 211 -15.67 11.36 28.58
C GLY A 211 -16.41 12.17 27.51
N LEU A 212 -17.15 11.50 26.62
CA LEU A 212 -17.91 12.13 25.54
C LEU A 212 -19.39 12.34 25.95
N THR A 213 -20.08 13.21 25.21
CA THR A 213 -21.53 13.41 25.34
C THR A 213 -22.27 12.10 25.03
N GLN A 214 -23.05 11.58 26.03
CA GLN A 214 -23.76 10.31 25.94
C GLN A 214 -25.06 10.44 25.12
N ASN A 215 -24.98 10.91 23.89
CA ASN A 215 -26.13 11.13 23.01
C ASN A 215 -26.58 9.86 22.24
N GLY A 216 -25.82 8.76 22.31
CA GLY A 216 -26.14 7.52 21.63
C GLY A 216 -26.05 7.60 20.08
N LYS A 217 -25.26 8.55 19.57
CA LYS A 217 -25.02 8.75 18.14
C LYS A 217 -23.52 8.73 17.83
N THR A 218 -23.14 8.28 16.64
CA THR A 218 -21.76 8.33 16.18
C THR A 218 -21.46 9.72 15.60
N ASP A 219 -21.41 10.75 16.45
CA ASP A 219 -20.91 12.07 16.05
C ASP A 219 -19.38 12.07 15.81
N GLY A 220 -18.83 13.21 15.37
CA GLY A 220 -17.42 13.31 15.01
C GLY A 220 -16.46 12.92 16.12
N ASP A 221 -16.73 13.30 17.37
CA ASP A 221 -15.88 12.99 18.52
C ASP A 221 -15.98 11.52 18.89
N THR A 222 -17.18 10.96 18.81
CA THR A 222 -17.43 9.53 19.04
C THR A 222 -16.70 8.68 17.99
N LEU A 223 -16.74 9.07 16.72
CA LEU A 223 -16.03 8.36 15.64
C LEU A 223 -14.51 8.43 15.83
N LYS A 224 -13.95 9.60 16.14
CA LYS A 224 -12.52 9.72 16.44
C LYS A 224 -12.11 8.77 17.58
N ALA A 225 -12.89 8.74 18.66
CA ALA A 225 -12.61 7.87 19.81
C ALA A 225 -12.73 6.38 19.46
N LEU A 226 -13.72 5.99 18.63
CA LEU A 226 -13.89 4.60 18.16
C LEU A 226 -12.74 4.14 17.27
N LEU A 227 -12.19 5.04 16.44
CA LEU A 227 -11.09 4.75 15.51
C LEU A 227 -9.72 4.93 16.15
N GLY A 228 -9.63 5.35 17.41
CA GLY A 228 -8.35 5.55 18.08
C GLY A 228 -7.54 6.75 17.55
N VAL A 229 -8.19 7.68 16.85
CA VAL A 229 -7.52 8.90 16.35
C VAL A 229 -7.32 9.86 17.53
N ALA A 230 -6.05 10.17 17.83
CA ALA A 230 -5.69 11.15 18.87
C ALA A 230 -6.27 12.54 18.54
N LYS A 231 -6.57 13.31 19.62
CA LYS A 231 -7.01 14.72 19.51
C LYS A 231 -5.88 15.59 18.99
#